data_f2d9a1d6346a7124440476154d8919dd
#
_entry.id   f2d9a1d6346a7124440476154d8919dd
#
_cell.length_a   1.000
_cell.length_b   1.000
_cell.length_c   1.000
_cell.angle_alpha   90.00
_cell.angle_beta   90.00
_cell.angle_gamma   90.00
#
_symmetry.space_group_name_H-M   'P 1'
#
loop_
_entity.id
_entity.type
_entity.pdbx_description
1 polymer ?
#
loop_
_entity_poly.entity_id
_entity_poly.type
_entity_poly.pdbx_seq_one_letter_code
_entity_poly.pdbx_strand_id
1 'polypeptide(L)'
;VPLRQGVFRRQNGSLSFCVRIKYKVLRFRRNSEVEKKLKKGKKVTVLGAGNVGASIAFALAIKGLCSELLLIDINKPKAKGEAMDIMQGNAFCPSCDIHDGDYPDAADSDMVIITVGIARKPGQTRIDLCKTNAKIMASVMPEIVKYAPHACYLVVSNPVDVLTYEAIRVSG
;
A
#
# COMPACT_ATOMS: atom_id res chain seq x y z
N VAL A 1 21.04 -1.15 -21.30
CA VAL A 1 20.40 -1.51 -20.03
C VAL A 1 19.66 -2.83 -20.24
N PRO A 2 20.05 -3.96 -19.66
CA PRO A 2 19.41 -5.24 -19.91
C PRO A 2 18.11 -5.36 -19.12
N LEU A 3 17.01 -5.58 -19.83
CA LEU A 3 15.71 -6.02 -19.29
C LEU A 3 15.91 -7.40 -18.62
N ARG A 4 15.74 -7.46 -17.30
CA ARG A 4 15.76 -8.73 -16.57
C ARG A 4 14.36 -9.35 -16.55
N GLN A 5 14.31 -10.58 -17.06
CA GLN A 5 13.18 -11.47 -17.15
C GLN A 5 12.52 -11.69 -15.78
N GLY A 6 11.21 -11.45 -15.71
CA GLY A 6 10.39 -11.84 -14.56
C GLY A 6 10.14 -13.35 -14.59
N VAL A 7 10.36 -14.01 -13.47
CA VAL A 7 10.05 -15.44 -13.32
C VAL A 7 8.55 -15.59 -13.04
N PHE A 8 7.83 -16.19 -13.97
CA PHE A 8 6.44 -16.62 -13.79
C PHE A 8 6.39 -17.88 -12.96
N ARG A 9 5.70 -17.86 -11.83
CA ARG A 9 5.31 -19.07 -11.11
C ARG A 9 3.79 -19.18 -11.12
N ARG A 10 3.25 -20.20 -11.78
CA ARG A 10 1.85 -20.57 -11.75
C ARG A 10 1.54 -21.30 -10.46
N GLN A 11 0.64 -20.79 -9.63
CA GLN A 11 -0.07 -21.57 -8.62
C GLN A 11 -1.55 -21.19 -8.68
N ASN A 12 -2.37 -22.20 -8.93
CA ASN A 12 -3.83 -22.20 -8.79
C ASN A 12 -4.61 -21.03 -9.40
N GLY A 13 -4.57 -20.90 -10.74
CA GLY A 13 -5.64 -20.24 -11.52
C GLY A 13 -5.83 -18.73 -11.35
N SER A 14 -5.11 -18.05 -10.47
CA SER A 14 -5.16 -16.60 -10.24
C SER A 14 -3.82 -15.96 -10.57
N LEU A 15 -3.82 -15.00 -11.48
CA LEU A 15 -2.66 -14.18 -11.83
C LEU A 15 -2.49 -13.08 -10.77
N SER A 16 -1.70 -13.34 -9.75
CA SER A 16 -1.21 -12.30 -8.85
C SER A 16 0.11 -11.76 -9.39
N PHE A 17 0.11 -10.53 -9.83
CA PHE A 17 1.33 -9.84 -10.26
C PHE A 17 1.95 -9.17 -9.03
N CYS A 18 2.96 -9.78 -8.44
CA CYS A 18 3.79 -9.16 -7.41
C CYS A 18 5.02 -8.55 -8.09
N VAL A 19 5.01 -7.25 -8.34
CA VAL A 19 6.20 -6.53 -8.79
C VAL A 19 7.04 -6.21 -7.56
N ARG A 20 8.07 -7.01 -7.35
CA ARG A 20 9.09 -6.72 -6.34
C ARG A 20 10.00 -5.63 -6.90
N ILE A 21 9.77 -4.40 -6.52
CA ILE A 21 10.71 -3.30 -6.82
C ILE A 21 11.99 -3.60 -6.03
N LYS A 22 13.00 -4.16 -6.71
CA LYS A 22 14.32 -4.34 -6.12
C LYS A 22 15.02 -2.99 -6.09
N TYR A 23 14.89 -2.25 -5.01
CA TYR A 23 15.90 -1.27 -4.69
C TYR A 23 17.23 -2.00 -4.44
N LYS A 24 18.31 -1.45 -4.98
CA LYS A 24 19.67 -1.94 -4.77
C LYS A 24 19.92 -2.01 -3.26
N VAL A 25 19.80 -3.19 -2.68
CA VAL A 25 20.14 -3.42 -1.27
C VAL A 25 21.64 -3.24 -1.18
N LEU A 26 22.08 -2.05 -0.82
CA LEU A 26 23.40 -1.85 -0.27
C LEU A 26 23.47 -2.68 1.00
N ARG A 27 24.35 -3.67 0.99
CA ARG A 27 24.63 -4.59 2.09
C ARG A 27 25.18 -3.77 3.26
N PHE A 28 24.25 -3.24 4.08
CA PHE A 28 24.63 -2.60 5.33
C PHE A 28 25.00 -3.68 6.35
N ARG A 29 26.13 -3.48 7.03
CA ARG A 29 26.59 -4.26 8.20
C ARG A 29 25.42 -4.44 9.17
N ARG A 30 25.29 -5.66 9.72
CA ARG A 30 24.40 -5.96 10.84
C ARG A 30 24.63 -4.94 11.95
N ASN A 31 23.70 -4.03 12.10
CA ASN A 31 23.65 -3.11 13.25
C ASN A 31 22.55 -3.61 14.19
N SER A 32 22.81 -3.46 15.49
CA SER A 32 21.87 -3.78 16.58
C SER A 32 20.49 -3.11 16.45
N GLU A 33 20.38 -2.05 15.64
CA GLU A 33 19.11 -1.41 15.29
C GLU A 33 18.23 -2.27 14.36
N VAL A 34 18.82 -3.03 13.45
CA VAL A 34 18.07 -3.93 12.56
C VAL A 34 17.47 -5.09 13.38
N GLU A 35 18.17 -5.56 14.40
CA GLU A 35 17.64 -6.61 15.29
C GLU A 35 16.53 -6.08 16.22
N LYS A 36 16.59 -4.81 16.62
CA LYS A 36 15.49 -4.14 17.33
C LYS A 36 14.26 -3.94 16.44
N LYS A 37 14.47 -3.65 15.13
CA LYS A 37 13.39 -3.50 14.15
C LYS A 37 12.71 -4.84 13.83
N LEU A 38 13.44 -5.96 13.88
CA LEU A 38 12.88 -7.31 13.71
C LEU A 38 11.99 -7.76 14.88
N LYS A 39 12.10 -7.10 16.04
CA LYS A 39 11.22 -7.33 17.22
C LYS A 39 10.01 -6.38 17.24
N LYS A 40 10.00 -5.33 16.48
CA LYS A 40 8.84 -4.44 16.30
C LYS A 40 7.90 -5.11 15.29
N GLY A 41 6.65 -5.26 15.65
CA GLY A 41 5.65 -5.85 14.77
C GLY A 41 5.57 -5.07 13.44
N LYS A 42 4.98 -5.68 12.43
CA LYS A 42 4.89 -5.11 11.08
C LYS A 42 3.91 -3.94 11.03
N LYS A 43 4.35 -2.83 10.44
CA LYS A 43 3.50 -1.68 10.13
C LYS A 43 3.04 -1.75 8.68
N VAL A 44 1.73 -1.66 8.47
CA VAL A 44 1.13 -1.60 7.14
C VAL A 44 0.35 -0.31 6.98
N THR A 45 0.63 0.42 5.91
CA THR A 45 -0.12 1.62 5.52
C THR A 45 -1.03 1.31 4.34
N VAL A 46 -2.30 1.67 4.45
CA VAL A 46 -3.28 1.59 3.37
C VAL A 46 -3.59 3.00 2.87
N LEU A 47 -3.20 3.28 1.62
CA LEU A 47 -3.52 4.52 0.93
C LEU A 47 -4.84 4.37 0.19
N GLY A 48 -5.84 5.13 0.62
CA GLY A 48 -7.21 5.10 0.15
C GLY A 48 -8.11 4.30 1.09
N ALA A 49 -8.95 4.99 1.88
CA ALA A 49 -9.96 4.40 2.76
C ALA A 49 -11.32 4.23 2.03
N GLY A 50 -11.27 3.89 0.75
CA GLY A 50 -12.45 3.48 -0.02
C GLY A 50 -12.89 2.05 0.34
N ASN A 51 -13.95 1.55 -0.31
CA ASN A 51 -14.46 0.20 -0.06
C ASN A 51 -13.37 -0.89 -0.14
N VAL A 52 -12.47 -0.78 -1.12
CA VAL A 52 -11.36 -1.74 -1.29
C VAL A 52 -10.34 -1.61 -0.16
N GLY A 53 -9.90 -0.38 0.14
CA GLY A 53 -8.92 -0.13 1.19
C GLY A 53 -9.42 -0.52 2.57
N ALA A 54 -10.65 -0.15 2.93
CA ALA A 54 -11.29 -0.55 4.19
C ALA A 54 -11.42 -2.08 4.32
N SER A 55 -11.84 -2.76 3.23
CA SER A 55 -11.92 -4.24 3.21
C SER A 55 -10.54 -4.90 3.39
N ILE A 56 -9.50 -4.35 2.78
CA ILE A 56 -8.12 -4.85 2.95
C ILE A 56 -7.66 -4.62 4.39
N ALA A 57 -7.86 -3.42 4.93
CA ALA A 57 -7.51 -3.07 6.30
C ALA A 57 -8.18 -4.01 7.31
N PHE A 58 -9.48 -4.24 7.17
CA PHE A 58 -10.24 -5.19 7.98
C PHE A 58 -9.70 -6.62 7.88
N ALA A 59 -9.39 -7.09 6.66
CA ALA A 59 -8.82 -8.43 6.46
C ALA A 59 -7.43 -8.58 7.10
N LEU A 60 -6.60 -7.53 7.07
CA LEU A 60 -5.29 -7.52 7.73
C LEU A 60 -5.42 -7.61 9.24
N ALA A 61 -6.35 -6.84 9.83
CA ALA A 61 -6.64 -6.84 11.26
C ALA A 61 -7.13 -8.21 11.74
N ILE A 62 -8.15 -8.78 11.09
CA ILE A 62 -8.71 -10.11 11.45
C ILE A 62 -7.64 -11.21 11.39
N LYS A 63 -6.77 -11.16 10.37
CA LYS A 63 -5.74 -12.17 10.19
C LYS A 63 -4.50 -11.94 11.06
N GLY A 64 -4.41 -10.82 11.77
CA GLY A 64 -3.25 -10.47 12.60
C GLY A 64 -1.95 -10.38 11.80
N LEU A 65 -2.01 -9.82 10.57
CA LEU A 65 -0.86 -9.75 9.68
C LEU A 65 0.02 -8.53 9.92
N CYS A 66 -0.44 -7.58 10.73
CA CYS A 66 0.30 -6.40 11.14
C CYS A 66 0.02 -6.09 12.61
N SER A 67 0.95 -5.39 13.24
CA SER A 67 0.81 -4.87 14.61
C SER A 67 0.42 -3.40 14.63
N GLU A 68 0.60 -2.70 13.52
CA GLU A 68 0.21 -1.31 13.30
C GLU A 68 -0.39 -1.19 11.89
N LEU A 69 -1.57 -0.60 11.80
CA LEU A 69 -2.33 -0.41 10.57
C LEU A 69 -2.75 1.05 10.45
N LEU A 70 -2.16 1.74 9.50
CA LEU A 70 -2.42 3.15 9.23
C LEU A 70 -3.31 3.28 7.99
N LEU A 71 -4.40 4.04 8.10
CA LEU A 71 -5.26 4.41 6.99
C LEU A 71 -5.04 5.88 6.61
N ILE A 72 -4.76 6.13 5.34
CA ILE A 72 -4.59 7.48 4.80
C ILE A 72 -5.58 7.68 3.66
N ASP A 73 -6.34 8.76 3.70
CA ASP A 73 -7.23 9.16 2.61
C ASP A 73 -7.28 10.70 2.50
N ILE A 74 -7.54 11.21 1.30
CA ILE A 74 -7.79 12.64 1.08
C ILE A 74 -9.04 13.09 1.86
N ASN A 75 -10.02 12.21 2.01
CA ASN A 75 -11.18 12.39 2.87
C ASN A 75 -10.84 11.92 4.30
N LYS A 76 -10.19 12.77 5.08
CA LYS A 76 -9.76 12.47 6.45
C LYS A 76 -10.90 11.97 7.37
N PRO A 77 -12.11 12.59 7.37
CA PRO A 77 -13.23 12.07 8.15
C PRO A 77 -13.59 10.62 7.81
N LYS A 78 -13.49 10.25 6.53
CA LYS A 78 -13.75 8.88 6.10
C LYS A 78 -12.66 7.93 6.59
N ALA A 79 -11.38 8.27 6.42
CA ALA A 79 -10.26 7.45 6.91
C ALA A 79 -10.39 7.20 8.42
N LYS A 80 -10.72 8.25 9.18
CA LYS A 80 -10.95 8.17 10.62
C LYS A 80 -12.12 7.25 10.97
N GLY A 81 -13.26 7.40 10.27
CA GLY A 81 -14.43 6.54 10.48
C GLY A 81 -14.10 5.07 10.25
N GLU A 82 -13.48 4.73 9.11
CA GLU A 82 -13.10 3.35 8.79
C GLU A 82 -12.08 2.78 9.80
N ALA A 83 -11.09 3.59 10.22
CA ALA A 83 -10.12 3.17 11.24
C ALA A 83 -10.80 2.87 12.58
N MET A 84 -11.72 3.73 13.02
CA MET A 84 -12.48 3.54 14.24
C MET A 84 -13.38 2.30 14.18
N ASP A 85 -14.06 2.08 13.07
CA ASP A 85 -14.93 0.91 12.88
C ASP A 85 -14.12 -0.40 12.96
N ILE A 86 -12.97 -0.46 12.30
CA ILE A 86 -12.10 -1.64 12.36
C ILE A 86 -11.52 -1.81 13.78
N MET A 87 -11.11 -0.72 14.43
CA MET A 87 -10.57 -0.75 15.78
C MET A 87 -11.57 -1.27 16.81
N GLN A 88 -12.86 -0.94 16.67
CA GLN A 88 -13.92 -1.45 17.57
C GLN A 88 -14.05 -2.97 17.47
N GLY A 89 -13.78 -3.57 16.32
CA GLY A 89 -13.72 -5.02 16.13
C GLY A 89 -12.47 -5.69 16.71
N ASN A 90 -11.46 -4.92 17.10
CA ASN A 90 -10.13 -5.44 17.48
C ASN A 90 -10.15 -6.30 18.75
N ALA A 91 -11.18 -6.15 19.61
CA ALA A 91 -11.37 -7.01 20.80
C ALA A 91 -11.52 -8.51 20.46
N PHE A 92 -11.89 -8.83 19.23
CA PHE A 92 -12.07 -10.21 18.73
C PHE A 92 -10.95 -10.66 17.79
N CYS A 93 -9.94 -9.82 17.59
CA CYS A 93 -8.84 -10.01 16.63
C CYS A 93 -7.49 -10.02 17.37
N PRO A 94 -6.42 -10.49 16.73
CA PRO A 94 -5.06 -10.26 17.21
C PRO A 94 -4.79 -8.77 17.40
N SER A 95 -4.05 -8.43 18.47
CA SER A 95 -3.76 -7.02 18.82
C SER A 95 -3.09 -6.29 17.66
N CYS A 96 -3.70 -5.20 17.21
CA CYS A 96 -3.21 -4.32 16.18
C CYS A 96 -3.55 -2.88 16.55
N ASP A 97 -2.58 -1.98 16.45
CA ASP A 97 -2.83 -0.54 16.59
C ASP A 97 -3.37 -0.01 15.27
N ILE A 98 -4.63 0.43 15.27
CA ILE A 98 -5.34 0.84 14.05
C ILE A 98 -5.73 2.30 14.17
N HIS A 99 -5.21 3.12 13.27
CA HIS A 99 -5.46 4.56 13.30
C HIS A 99 -5.46 5.16 11.88
N ASP A 100 -6.02 6.36 11.77
CA ASP A 100 -5.89 7.23 10.61
C ASP A 100 -4.70 8.19 10.78
N GLY A 101 -4.22 8.73 9.67
CA GLY A 101 -3.13 9.71 9.69
C GLY A 101 -2.85 10.31 8.33
N ASP A 102 -1.70 10.97 8.26
CA ASP A 102 -1.17 11.63 7.06
C ASP A 102 0.09 10.94 6.54
N TYR A 103 0.63 11.41 5.41
CA TYR A 103 1.83 10.84 4.79
C TYR A 103 3.04 10.73 5.74
N PRO A 104 3.34 11.71 6.61
CA PRO A 104 4.44 11.58 7.58
C PRO A 104 4.30 10.39 8.53
N ASP A 105 3.05 10.04 8.88
CA ASP A 105 2.79 8.92 9.78
C ASP A 105 3.11 7.57 9.14
N ALA A 106 3.23 7.52 7.80
CA ALA A 106 3.65 6.30 7.09
C ALA A 106 5.14 5.97 7.27
N ALA A 107 5.89 6.79 7.98
CA ALA A 107 7.28 6.50 8.28
C ALA A 107 7.44 5.11 8.91
N ASP A 108 8.52 4.43 8.54
CA ASP A 108 8.84 3.08 9.00
C ASP A 108 7.83 1.98 8.61
N SER A 109 6.92 2.23 7.66
CA SER A 109 6.04 1.20 7.11
C SER A 109 6.86 0.09 6.43
N ASP A 110 6.53 -1.17 6.75
CA ASP A 110 7.08 -2.33 6.05
C ASP A 110 6.39 -2.53 4.69
N MET A 111 5.10 -2.18 4.61
CA MET A 111 4.30 -2.28 3.40
C MET A 111 3.36 -1.08 3.26
N VAL A 112 3.23 -0.60 2.02
CA VAL A 112 2.24 0.40 1.63
C VAL A 112 1.35 -0.20 0.55
N ILE A 113 0.04 -0.27 0.83
CA ILE A 113 -0.97 -0.80 -0.10
C ILE A 113 -1.71 0.36 -0.72
N ILE A 114 -1.65 0.48 -2.03
CA ILE A 114 -2.19 1.60 -2.78
C ILE A 114 -3.53 1.20 -3.39
N THR A 115 -4.60 1.78 -2.86
CA THR A 115 -5.97 1.58 -3.36
C THR A 115 -6.60 2.89 -3.84
N VAL A 116 -5.77 3.96 -3.97
CA VAL A 116 -6.23 5.27 -4.42
C VAL A 116 -6.67 5.23 -5.89
N GLY A 117 -7.70 5.97 -6.19
CA GLY A 117 -8.26 6.08 -7.53
C GLY A 117 -9.77 6.25 -7.50
N ILE A 118 -10.33 6.61 -8.65
CA ILE A 118 -11.77 6.71 -8.82
C ILE A 118 -12.32 5.48 -9.54
N ALA A 119 -13.53 5.09 -9.17
CA ALA A 119 -14.28 4.06 -9.89
C ALA A 119 -14.79 4.61 -11.23
N ARG A 120 -14.92 3.71 -12.20
CA ARG A 120 -15.49 4.06 -13.52
C ARG A 120 -16.94 4.54 -13.38
N LYS A 121 -17.23 5.68 -13.98
CA LYS A 121 -18.60 6.21 -14.04
C LYS A 121 -19.31 5.73 -15.32
N PRO A 122 -20.65 5.64 -15.33
CA PRO A 122 -21.40 5.39 -16.55
C PRO A 122 -21.01 6.38 -17.65
N GLY A 123 -20.80 5.90 -18.87
CA GLY A 123 -20.39 6.72 -20.02
C GLY A 123 -18.89 7.06 -20.10
N GLN A 124 -18.11 6.79 -19.07
CA GLN A 124 -16.67 7.03 -19.08
C GLN A 124 -15.91 5.91 -19.82
N THR A 125 -14.96 6.27 -20.68
CA THR A 125 -14.11 5.29 -21.36
C THR A 125 -13.04 4.74 -20.41
N ARG A 126 -12.47 3.55 -20.74
CA ARG A 126 -11.33 3.01 -19.97
C ARG A 126 -10.10 3.91 -20.05
N ILE A 127 -9.91 4.60 -21.16
CA ILE A 127 -8.79 5.51 -21.38
C ILE A 127 -8.90 6.74 -20.48
N ASP A 128 -10.10 7.30 -20.33
CA ASP A 128 -10.33 8.46 -19.46
C ASP A 128 -10.10 8.10 -17.99
N LEU A 129 -10.57 6.92 -17.57
CA LEU A 129 -10.32 6.40 -16.24
C LEU A 129 -8.81 6.24 -15.99
N CYS A 130 -8.11 5.63 -16.94
CA CYS A 130 -6.68 5.43 -16.88
C CYS A 130 -5.93 6.75 -16.73
N LYS A 131 -6.23 7.75 -17.56
CA LYS A 131 -5.63 9.08 -17.47
C LYS A 131 -5.86 9.74 -16.11
N THR A 132 -7.05 9.61 -15.57
CA THR A 132 -7.39 10.21 -14.26
C THR A 132 -6.64 9.52 -13.12
N ASN A 133 -6.67 8.19 -13.10
CA ASN A 133 -6.01 7.43 -12.04
C ASN A 133 -4.48 7.52 -12.13
N ALA A 134 -3.90 7.63 -13.34
CA ALA A 134 -2.48 7.89 -13.52
C ALA A 134 -2.04 9.24 -12.94
N LYS A 135 -2.86 10.30 -13.12
CA LYS A 135 -2.60 11.61 -12.50
C LYS A 135 -2.64 11.53 -10.96
N ILE A 136 -3.59 10.79 -10.41
CA ILE A 136 -3.67 10.56 -8.97
C ILE A 136 -2.42 9.82 -8.48
N MET A 137 -2.03 8.75 -9.17
CA MET A 137 -0.82 7.99 -8.84
C MET A 137 0.44 8.87 -8.89
N ALA A 138 0.58 9.70 -9.92
CA ALA A 138 1.70 10.61 -10.09
C ALA A 138 1.79 11.68 -8.98
N SER A 139 0.67 12.06 -8.38
CA SER A 139 0.66 13.00 -7.26
C SER A 139 0.92 12.35 -5.90
N VAL A 140 0.46 11.11 -5.71
CA VAL A 140 0.51 10.41 -4.41
C VAL A 140 1.85 9.71 -4.19
N MET A 141 2.40 9.05 -5.22
CA MET A 141 3.63 8.24 -5.08
C MET A 141 4.84 9.04 -4.61
N PRO A 142 5.19 10.22 -5.18
CA PRO A 142 6.34 10.98 -4.71
C PRO A 142 6.21 11.39 -3.24
N GLU A 143 4.98 11.70 -2.80
CA GLU A 143 4.75 12.11 -1.42
C GLU A 143 4.95 10.95 -0.43
N ILE A 144 4.36 9.78 -0.70
CA ILE A 144 4.48 8.64 0.22
C ILE A 144 5.89 8.07 0.26
N VAL A 145 6.62 8.08 -0.86
CA VAL A 145 8.00 7.56 -0.94
C VAL A 145 8.96 8.39 -0.10
N LYS A 146 8.72 9.69 0.08
CA LYS A 146 9.53 10.55 0.98
C LYS A 146 9.58 10.02 2.41
N TYR A 147 8.46 9.49 2.90
CA TYR A 147 8.32 9.05 4.30
C TYR A 147 8.54 7.55 4.47
N ALA A 148 8.22 6.74 3.46
CA ALA A 148 8.37 5.29 3.50
C ALA A 148 9.25 4.73 2.37
N PRO A 149 10.50 5.20 2.18
CA PRO A 149 11.35 4.86 1.02
C PRO A 149 11.75 3.37 0.98
N HIS A 150 11.66 2.67 2.09
CA HIS A 150 12.07 1.27 2.20
C HIS A 150 10.89 0.30 2.26
N ALA A 151 9.66 0.80 2.19
CA ALA A 151 8.46 -0.02 2.21
C ALA A 151 8.33 -0.88 0.94
N CYS A 152 7.64 -2.02 1.07
CA CYS A 152 7.17 -2.78 -0.08
C CYS A 152 5.85 -2.17 -0.57
N TYR A 153 5.81 -1.73 -1.82
CA TYR A 153 4.61 -1.13 -2.41
C TYR A 153 3.76 -2.16 -3.13
N LEU A 154 2.47 -2.23 -2.79
CA LEU A 154 1.48 -3.09 -3.44
C LEU A 154 0.41 -2.23 -4.10
N VAL A 155 0.37 -2.22 -5.43
CA VAL A 155 -0.64 -1.48 -6.19
C VAL A 155 -1.85 -2.38 -6.44
N VAL A 156 -3.02 -1.93 -5.99
CA VAL A 156 -4.32 -2.63 -6.16
C VAL A 156 -5.25 -1.87 -7.09
N SER A 157 -5.03 -0.56 -7.24
CA SER A 157 -5.83 0.33 -8.10
C SER A 157 -5.80 -0.08 -9.57
N ASN A 158 -6.94 0.13 -10.27
CA ASN A 158 -7.08 -0.19 -11.68
C ASN A 158 -6.97 1.05 -12.60
N PRO A 159 -6.40 0.88 -13.80
CA PRO A 159 -5.77 -0.32 -14.39
C PRO A 159 -4.39 -0.61 -13.78
N VAL A 160 -4.23 -1.78 -13.15
CA VAL A 160 -3.08 -2.10 -12.27
C VAL A 160 -1.73 -2.07 -12.98
N ASP A 161 -1.65 -2.55 -14.20
CA ASP A 161 -0.44 -2.57 -15.05
C ASP A 161 0.06 -1.15 -15.34
N VAL A 162 -0.82 -0.27 -15.81
CA VAL A 162 -0.49 1.13 -16.12
C VAL A 162 -0.14 1.89 -14.84
N LEU A 163 -0.90 1.71 -13.77
CA LEU A 163 -0.66 2.42 -12.52
C LEU A 163 0.61 1.94 -11.81
N THR A 164 0.95 0.65 -11.94
CA THR A 164 2.23 0.13 -11.44
C THR A 164 3.41 0.72 -12.23
N TYR A 165 3.28 0.80 -13.56
CA TYR A 165 4.31 1.44 -14.39
C TYR A 165 4.48 2.91 -14.00
N GLU A 166 3.38 3.64 -13.85
CA GLU A 166 3.41 5.04 -13.45
C GLU A 166 4.02 5.21 -12.04
N ALA A 167 3.64 4.36 -11.09
CA ALA A 167 4.23 4.37 -9.76
C ALA A 167 5.76 4.21 -9.78
N ILE A 168 6.27 3.26 -10.58
CA ILE A 168 7.72 3.06 -10.77
C ILE A 168 8.37 4.29 -11.39
N ARG A 169 7.72 4.88 -12.42
CA ARG A 169 8.26 6.04 -13.15
C ARG A 169 8.44 7.26 -12.27
N VAL A 170 7.52 7.48 -11.32
CA VAL A 170 7.51 8.70 -10.49
C VAL A 170 8.14 8.53 -9.10
N SER A 171 8.45 7.28 -8.71
CA SER A 171 9.09 7.00 -7.41
C SER A 171 10.62 7.14 -7.43
N GLY A 172 11.23 7.25 -8.61
CA GLY A 172 12.68 7.35 -8.79
C GLY A 172 13.30 5.97 -9.00
#